data_7da62c9e4d4eca32ed1fe9b4b49220d1
#
_entry.id   7da62c9e4d4eca32ed1fe9b4b49220d1
#
_cell.length_a   1.000
_cell.length_b   1.000
_cell.length_c   1.000
_cell.angle_alpha   90.00
_cell.angle_beta   90.00
_cell.angle_gamma   90.00
#
_symmetry.space_group_name_H-M   'P 1'
#
loop_
_entity.id
_entity.type
_entity.pdbx_description
1 polymer ?
#
loop_
_entity_poly.entity_id
_entity_poly.type
_entity_poly.pdbx_seq_one_letter_code
_entity_poly.pdbx_strand_id
1 'polypeptide(L)'
;MRRVVASEWVKLRRKGMLAALGGVVVVTILGAIITVLTVSSIASTKRSGRGPFGGKTSISFAQMASSHGLADALANAGTLLGVIVMGVVAASVAGEFSTGTLRNLLVREPRRAKLLLGKLLGLASAISLAVIVAAAFAVVAAVIAASSKGVPVHEWASASGIGAALGAVAELVVATLGWGVLGATLAIAFRSPVVAVVVGVVYALPLESIISAFSNSVGRWLPGKLLAALAAGGNSTASLTAASWTISLYAIVAIGFAVTLFTSRDVPV
;
A
#
# COMPACT_ATOMS: atom_id res chain seq x y z
N MET A 1 16.94 5.50 18.67
CA MET A 1 16.27 5.27 17.39
C MET A 1 17.07 4.35 16.46
N ARG A 2 18.33 4.65 16.09
CA ARG A 2 19.13 3.80 15.18
C ARG A 2 19.15 2.31 15.54
N ARG A 3 19.32 1.96 16.83
CA ARG A 3 19.33 0.57 17.29
C ARG A 3 17.97 -0.14 17.13
N VAL A 4 16.86 0.57 17.30
CA VAL A 4 15.50 0.02 17.12
C VAL A 4 15.24 -0.24 15.65
N VAL A 5 15.56 0.70 14.76
CA VAL A 5 15.46 0.54 13.31
C VAL A 5 16.32 -0.64 12.84
N ALA A 6 17.58 -0.74 13.30
CA ALA A 6 18.46 -1.84 12.94
C ALA A 6 17.91 -3.21 13.39
N SER A 7 17.25 -3.28 14.54
CA SER A 7 16.63 -4.52 15.01
C SER A 7 15.45 -4.95 14.15
N GLU A 8 14.68 -4.01 13.55
CA GLU A 8 13.62 -4.32 12.60
C GLU A 8 14.19 -4.91 11.30
N TRP A 9 15.31 -4.37 10.80
CA TRP A 9 15.99 -4.92 9.62
C TRP A 9 16.49 -6.36 9.83
N VAL A 10 16.94 -6.72 11.03
CA VAL A 10 17.30 -8.11 11.34
C VAL A 10 16.08 -9.03 11.29
N LYS A 11 14.89 -8.54 11.71
CA LYS A 11 13.64 -9.31 11.64
C LYS A 11 13.21 -9.61 10.21
N LEU A 12 13.61 -8.80 9.21
CA LEU A 12 13.33 -9.07 7.79
C LEU A 12 13.88 -10.41 7.31
N ARG A 13 14.92 -10.93 7.96
CA ARG A 13 15.50 -12.26 7.63
C ARG A 13 14.64 -13.43 8.11
N ARG A 14 13.58 -13.19 8.87
CA ARG A 14 12.67 -14.26 9.31
C ARG A 14 11.85 -14.76 8.10
N LYS A 15 11.68 -16.08 7.98
CA LYS A 15 10.97 -16.72 6.88
C LYS A 15 9.58 -16.11 6.61
N GLY A 16 8.80 -15.82 7.66
CA GLY A 16 7.49 -15.19 7.51
C GLY A 16 7.54 -13.77 6.93
N MET A 17 8.54 -12.96 7.32
CA MET A 17 8.69 -11.60 6.78
C MET A 17 9.20 -11.63 5.33
N LEU A 18 10.11 -12.53 5.01
CA LEU A 18 10.56 -12.73 3.62
C LEU A 18 9.40 -13.19 2.72
N ALA A 19 8.55 -14.10 3.22
CA ALA A 19 7.35 -14.52 2.49
C ALA A 19 6.37 -13.35 2.27
N ALA A 20 6.18 -12.49 3.28
CA ALA A 20 5.35 -11.31 3.17
C ALA A 20 5.90 -10.30 2.14
N LEU A 21 7.20 -10.03 2.17
CA LEU A 21 7.86 -9.16 1.19
C LEU A 21 7.83 -9.78 -0.21
N GLY A 22 8.01 -11.11 -0.33
CA GLY A 22 7.82 -11.84 -1.58
C GLY A 22 6.39 -11.70 -2.12
N GLY A 23 5.39 -11.75 -1.25
CA GLY A 23 3.99 -11.49 -1.60
C GLY A 23 3.78 -10.09 -2.18
N VAL A 24 4.40 -9.07 -1.61
CA VAL A 24 4.40 -7.69 -2.14
C VAL A 24 4.94 -7.66 -3.57
N VAL A 25 6.08 -8.30 -3.81
CA VAL A 25 6.69 -8.38 -5.16
C VAL A 25 5.76 -9.09 -6.15
N VAL A 26 5.26 -10.26 -5.79
CA VAL A 26 4.38 -11.06 -6.65
C VAL A 26 3.10 -10.28 -7.02
N VAL A 27 2.45 -9.65 -6.06
CA VAL A 27 1.21 -8.90 -6.31
C VAL A 27 1.44 -7.70 -7.21
N THR A 28 2.55 -6.98 -7.02
CA THR A 28 2.89 -5.83 -7.88
C THR A 28 3.15 -6.29 -9.33
N ILE A 29 3.91 -7.37 -9.51
CA ILE A 29 4.18 -7.94 -10.83
C ILE A 29 2.88 -8.42 -11.50
N LEU A 30 2.07 -9.20 -10.79
CA LEU A 30 0.79 -9.70 -11.32
C LEU A 30 -0.16 -8.56 -11.67
N GLY A 31 -0.24 -7.53 -10.84
CA GLY A 31 -1.05 -6.34 -11.12
C GLY A 31 -0.63 -5.66 -12.42
N ALA A 32 0.66 -5.45 -12.62
CA ALA A 32 1.20 -4.86 -13.84
C ALA A 32 0.93 -5.75 -15.07
N ILE A 33 1.19 -7.05 -14.99
CA ILE A 33 0.93 -8.01 -16.08
C ILE A 33 -0.56 -8.04 -16.44
N ILE A 34 -1.44 -8.20 -15.44
CA ILE A 34 -2.89 -8.26 -15.66
C ILE A 34 -3.36 -6.97 -16.34
N THR A 35 -2.87 -5.81 -15.93
CA THR A 35 -3.23 -4.53 -16.53
C THR A 35 -2.88 -4.50 -18.01
N VAL A 36 -1.67 -4.89 -18.38
CA VAL A 36 -1.23 -4.94 -19.78
C VAL A 36 -2.02 -5.98 -20.58
N LEU A 37 -2.26 -7.16 -20.02
CA LEU A 37 -2.98 -8.25 -20.70
C LEU A 37 -4.47 -7.94 -20.91
N THR A 38 -5.08 -7.11 -20.05
CA THR A 38 -6.48 -6.68 -20.15
C THR A 38 -6.70 -5.49 -21.08
N VAL A 39 -5.64 -4.99 -21.73
CA VAL A 39 -5.75 -3.95 -22.75
C VAL A 39 -6.67 -4.41 -23.90
N SER A 40 -7.74 -3.68 -24.16
CA SER A 40 -8.65 -3.96 -25.23
C SER A 40 -8.26 -3.20 -26.49
N SER A 41 -8.11 -3.91 -27.61
CA SER A 41 -7.88 -3.34 -28.93
C SER A 41 -9.13 -2.65 -29.51
N ILE A 42 -10.30 -2.89 -28.90
CA ILE A 42 -11.56 -2.27 -29.27
C ILE A 42 -11.71 -1.02 -28.42
N ALA A 43 -11.96 0.12 -29.07
CA ALA A 43 -12.46 1.33 -28.43
C ALA A 43 -13.87 1.02 -27.87
N SER A 44 -13.91 0.20 -26.83
CA SER A 44 -15.15 -0.27 -26.24
C SER A 44 -15.76 0.86 -25.44
N THR A 45 -16.82 1.41 -26.04
CA THR A 45 -17.95 2.05 -25.37
C THR A 45 -17.92 1.83 -23.85
N LYS A 46 -17.59 2.92 -23.14
CA LYS A 46 -18.01 3.23 -21.75
C LYS A 46 -18.41 2.04 -20.84
N ARG A 47 -17.57 1.09 -20.62
CA ARG A 47 -17.65 0.28 -19.39
C ARG A 47 -16.46 0.62 -18.49
N SER A 48 -16.53 1.79 -17.91
CA SER A 48 -15.69 2.16 -16.77
C SER A 48 -16.14 1.34 -15.56
N GLY A 49 -15.91 0.04 -15.62
CA GLY A 49 -16.12 -0.86 -14.50
C GLY A 49 -14.93 -0.76 -13.55
N ARG A 50 -15.20 -0.75 -12.26
CA ARG A 50 -14.18 -0.86 -11.23
C ARG A 50 -13.88 -2.35 -11.05
N GLY A 51 -12.62 -2.76 -11.17
CA GLY A 51 -12.20 -4.11 -10.84
C GLY A 51 -12.49 -4.44 -9.38
N PRO A 52 -12.55 -5.73 -9.02
CA PRO A 52 -12.88 -6.18 -7.67
C PRO A 52 -11.95 -5.61 -6.60
N PHE A 53 -10.77 -5.14 -6.97
CA PHE A 53 -9.77 -4.54 -6.06
C PHE A 53 -9.60 -3.03 -6.28
N GLY A 54 -10.56 -2.34 -6.91
CA GLY A 54 -10.56 -0.89 -7.05
C GLY A 54 -9.75 -0.32 -8.23
N GLY A 55 -9.04 -1.16 -8.99
CA GLY A 55 -8.31 -0.77 -10.19
C GLY A 55 -9.23 -0.50 -11.39
N LYS A 56 -8.72 0.17 -12.43
CA LYS A 56 -9.42 0.33 -13.72
C LYS A 56 -9.58 -1.02 -14.38
N THR A 57 -10.80 -1.41 -14.76
CA THR A 57 -11.09 -2.72 -15.39
C THR A 57 -10.69 -2.81 -16.84
N SER A 58 -10.47 -1.69 -17.52
CA SER A 58 -9.98 -1.66 -18.90
C SER A 58 -9.20 -0.37 -19.16
N ILE A 59 -7.99 -0.51 -19.65
CA ILE A 59 -7.17 0.56 -20.18
C ILE A 59 -7.22 0.41 -21.70
N SER A 60 -7.46 1.51 -22.44
CA SER A 60 -7.46 1.45 -23.89
C SER A 60 -6.04 1.22 -24.42
N PHE A 61 -5.93 0.62 -25.62
CA PHE A 61 -4.63 0.41 -26.28
C PHE A 61 -3.86 1.73 -26.43
N ALA A 62 -4.54 2.82 -26.85
CA ALA A 62 -3.93 4.13 -27.01
C ALA A 62 -3.40 4.70 -25.67
N GLN A 63 -4.10 4.47 -24.58
CA GLN A 63 -3.70 4.89 -23.24
C GLN A 63 -2.46 4.10 -22.76
N MET A 64 -2.42 2.79 -22.99
CA MET A 64 -1.28 1.96 -22.67
C MET A 64 -0.05 2.28 -23.54
N ALA A 65 -0.24 2.67 -24.80
CA ALA A 65 0.83 3.07 -25.70
C ALA A 65 1.39 4.49 -25.40
N SER A 66 0.71 5.27 -24.55
CA SER A 66 1.18 6.61 -24.16
C SER A 66 2.29 6.57 -23.13
N SER A 67 2.94 7.72 -22.88
CA SER A 67 3.96 7.89 -21.83
C SER A 67 3.47 7.53 -20.42
N HIS A 68 2.16 7.59 -20.14
CA HIS A 68 1.57 7.20 -18.86
C HIS A 68 1.19 5.72 -18.75
N GLY A 69 1.31 4.93 -19.82
CA GLY A 69 0.88 3.52 -19.83
C GLY A 69 1.56 2.67 -18.78
N LEU A 70 2.87 2.84 -18.57
CA LEU A 70 3.61 2.15 -17.52
C LEU A 70 3.18 2.58 -16.11
N ALA A 71 2.92 3.87 -15.91
CA ALA A 71 2.43 4.40 -14.64
C ALA A 71 1.04 3.81 -14.29
N ASP A 72 0.13 3.75 -15.26
CA ASP A 72 -1.19 3.12 -15.11
C ASP A 72 -1.07 1.60 -14.77
N ALA A 73 -0.11 0.91 -15.38
CA ALA A 73 0.15 -0.50 -15.08
C ALA A 73 0.60 -0.73 -13.63
N LEU A 74 1.48 0.12 -13.11
CA LEU A 74 1.96 0.06 -11.73
C LEU A 74 0.85 0.42 -10.72
N ALA A 75 0.09 1.47 -11.02
CA ALA A 75 -0.95 2.00 -10.13
C ALA A 75 -2.08 0.99 -9.87
N ASN A 76 -2.38 0.12 -10.83
CA ASN A 76 -3.50 -0.82 -10.73
C ASN A 76 -3.33 -1.88 -9.62
N ALA A 77 -2.11 -2.20 -9.25
CA ALA A 77 -1.79 -3.07 -8.11
C ALA A 77 -1.98 -2.37 -6.74
N GLY A 78 -2.09 -1.04 -6.70
CA GLY A 78 -1.93 -0.24 -5.49
C GLY A 78 -2.87 -0.59 -4.34
N THR A 79 -4.15 -0.83 -4.60
CA THR A 79 -5.12 -1.14 -3.54
C THR A 79 -4.87 -2.52 -2.93
N LEU A 80 -4.68 -3.54 -3.76
CA LEU A 80 -4.43 -4.91 -3.27
C LEU A 80 -3.11 -4.98 -2.50
N LEU A 81 -2.06 -4.36 -3.06
CA LEU A 81 -0.77 -4.23 -2.41
C LEU A 81 -0.89 -3.52 -1.06
N GLY A 82 -1.66 -2.44 -1.00
CA GLY A 82 -1.91 -1.70 0.23
C GLY A 82 -2.57 -2.54 1.32
N VAL A 83 -3.60 -3.31 0.98
CA VAL A 83 -4.29 -4.21 1.93
C VAL A 83 -3.33 -5.30 2.45
N ILE A 84 -2.46 -5.84 1.59
CA ILE A 84 -1.44 -6.82 2.00
C ILE A 84 -0.44 -6.16 2.96
N VAL A 85 0.07 -4.97 2.63
CA VAL A 85 0.99 -4.23 3.50
C VAL A 85 0.34 -3.91 4.85
N MET A 86 -0.92 -3.48 4.85
CA MET A 86 -1.69 -3.26 6.08
C MET A 86 -1.72 -4.53 6.94
N GLY A 87 -2.03 -5.69 6.35
CA GLY A 87 -2.05 -6.97 7.05
C GLY A 87 -0.69 -7.38 7.60
N VAL A 88 0.38 -7.22 6.82
CA VAL A 88 1.77 -7.50 7.22
C VAL A 88 2.19 -6.63 8.41
N VAL A 89 1.92 -5.34 8.35
CA VAL A 89 2.22 -4.40 9.45
C VAL A 89 1.39 -4.73 10.68
N ALA A 90 0.08 -4.98 10.50
CA ALA A 90 -0.81 -5.36 11.59
C ALA A 90 -0.31 -6.64 12.28
N ALA A 91 0.00 -7.69 11.54
CA ALA A 91 0.51 -8.94 12.08
C ALA A 91 1.87 -8.76 12.78
N SER A 92 2.78 -7.99 12.18
CA SER A 92 4.11 -7.73 12.75
C SER A 92 4.04 -6.96 14.06
N VAL A 93 3.23 -5.90 14.13
CA VAL A 93 3.11 -5.07 15.33
C VAL A 93 2.31 -5.79 16.41
N ALA A 94 1.16 -6.38 16.08
CA ALA A 94 0.33 -7.09 17.04
C ALA A 94 0.97 -8.39 17.54
N GLY A 95 1.78 -9.06 16.71
CA GLY A 95 2.53 -10.26 17.09
C GLY A 95 3.49 -10.05 18.25
N GLU A 96 4.03 -8.85 18.43
CA GLU A 96 4.92 -8.57 19.57
C GLU A 96 4.15 -8.42 20.89
N PHE A 97 2.88 -8.02 20.82
CA PHE A 97 2.02 -8.05 22.00
C PHE A 97 1.69 -9.48 22.40
N SER A 98 1.34 -10.33 21.44
CA SER A 98 0.91 -11.72 21.70
C SER A 98 2.08 -12.63 22.13
N THR A 99 3.32 -12.34 21.69
CA THR A 99 4.51 -13.12 22.04
C THR A 99 5.26 -12.59 23.28
N GLY A 100 4.78 -11.50 23.88
CA GLY A 100 5.44 -10.87 25.03
C GLY A 100 6.81 -10.23 24.74
N THR A 101 7.24 -10.23 23.46
CA THR A 101 8.54 -9.65 23.07
C THR A 101 8.61 -8.14 23.31
N LEU A 102 7.47 -7.48 23.32
CA LEU A 102 7.35 -6.05 23.61
C LEU A 102 7.88 -5.70 25.02
N ARG A 103 7.65 -6.56 26.02
CA ARG A 103 8.16 -6.37 27.39
C ARG A 103 9.69 -6.30 27.41
N ASN A 104 10.36 -7.21 26.71
CA ASN A 104 11.82 -7.23 26.61
C ASN A 104 12.38 -5.99 25.91
N LEU A 105 11.63 -5.45 24.94
CA LEU A 105 12.01 -4.22 24.24
C LEU A 105 11.86 -2.99 25.14
N LEU A 106 10.81 -2.93 25.97
CA LEU A 106 10.58 -1.84 26.92
C LEU A 106 11.62 -1.78 28.05
N VAL A 107 12.19 -2.92 28.44
CA VAL A 107 13.33 -2.95 29.39
C VAL A 107 14.57 -2.29 28.78
N ARG A 108 14.78 -2.44 27.48
CA ARG A 108 15.92 -1.86 26.75
C ARG A 108 15.74 -0.39 26.36
N GLU A 109 14.52 0.01 26.04
CA GLU A 109 14.14 1.39 25.71
C GLU A 109 12.85 1.74 26.46
N PRO A 110 12.95 2.36 27.64
CA PRO A 110 11.79 2.66 28.49
C PRO A 110 10.90 3.76 27.92
N ARG A 111 11.39 4.54 26.95
CA ARG A 111 10.62 5.60 26.28
C ARG A 111 9.68 4.99 25.25
N ARG A 112 8.46 4.63 25.68
CA ARG A 112 7.44 3.94 24.86
C ARG A 112 7.19 4.57 23.49
N ALA A 113 7.02 5.89 23.44
CA ALA A 113 6.80 6.61 22.18
C ALA A 113 8.00 6.47 21.21
N LYS A 114 9.23 6.57 21.74
CA LYS A 114 10.45 6.44 20.94
C LYS A 114 10.63 5.02 20.39
N LEU A 115 10.25 4.00 21.18
CA LEU A 115 10.24 2.60 20.74
C LEU A 115 9.26 2.41 19.58
N LEU A 116 8.01 2.88 19.72
CA LEU A 116 6.97 2.76 18.70
C LEU A 116 7.36 3.48 17.42
N LEU A 117 7.79 4.74 17.50
CA LEU A 117 8.21 5.50 16.33
C LEU A 117 9.43 4.87 15.64
N GLY A 118 10.41 4.37 16.40
CA GLY A 118 11.55 3.66 15.83
C GLY A 118 11.15 2.38 15.10
N LYS A 119 10.15 1.66 15.61
CA LYS A 119 9.58 0.48 14.96
C LYS A 119 8.84 0.83 13.67
N LEU A 120 7.97 1.85 13.72
CA LEU A 120 7.23 2.30 12.53
C LEU A 120 8.19 2.77 11.44
N LEU A 121 9.25 3.51 11.78
CA LEU A 121 10.28 3.92 10.82
C LEU A 121 11.05 2.73 10.23
N GLY A 122 11.36 1.72 11.03
CA GLY A 122 11.99 0.49 10.57
C GLY A 122 11.12 -0.27 9.56
N LEU A 123 9.83 -0.45 9.90
CA LEU A 123 8.86 -1.08 8.99
C LEU A 123 8.64 -0.23 7.73
N ALA A 124 8.49 1.08 7.87
CA ALA A 124 8.31 1.99 6.74
C ALA A 124 9.48 1.91 5.75
N SER A 125 10.74 1.93 6.24
CA SER A 125 11.91 1.80 5.39
C SER A 125 11.98 0.45 4.66
N ALA A 126 11.61 -0.64 5.35
CA ALA A 126 11.58 -1.97 4.77
C ALA A 126 10.51 -2.12 3.68
N ILE A 127 9.30 -1.60 3.95
CA ILE A 127 8.18 -1.61 3.00
C ILE A 127 8.53 -0.76 1.77
N SER A 128 9.06 0.45 1.97
CA SER A 128 9.47 1.32 0.86
C SER A 128 10.48 0.64 -0.05
N LEU A 129 11.52 -0.01 0.51
CA LEU A 129 12.48 -0.76 -0.27
C LEU A 129 11.83 -1.92 -1.03
N ALA A 130 10.94 -2.68 -0.35
CA ALA A 130 10.24 -3.80 -0.99
C ALA A 130 9.37 -3.34 -2.16
N VAL A 131 8.64 -2.23 -2.01
CA VAL A 131 7.79 -1.67 -3.07
C VAL A 131 8.64 -1.16 -4.25
N ILE A 132 9.76 -0.49 -3.99
CA ILE A 132 10.67 -0.02 -5.05
C ILE A 132 11.24 -1.22 -5.83
N VAL A 133 11.71 -2.26 -5.13
CA VAL A 133 12.20 -3.49 -5.78
C VAL A 133 11.07 -4.18 -6.56
N ALA A 134 9.89 -4.27 -5.98
CA ALA A 134 8.72 -4.85 -6.64
C ALA A 134 8.34 -4.09 -7.91
N ALA A 135 8.35 -2.76 -7.86
CA ALA A 135 8.09 -1.90 -9.02
C ALA A 135 9.13 -2.11 -10.13
N ALA A 136 10.43 -2.25 -9.79
CA ALA A 136 11.46 -2.53 -10.77
C ALA A 136 11.20 -3.85 -11.51
N PHE A 137 10.84 -4.92 -10.81
CA PHE A 137 10.45 -6.19 -11.44
C PHE A 137 9.15 -6.07 -12.24
N ALA A 138 8.18 -5.30 -11.74
CA ALA A 138 6.92 -5.07 -12.43
C ALA A 138 7.10 -4.31 -13.75
N VAL A 139 8.04 -3.37 -13.81
CA VAL A 139 8.41 -2.67 -15.06
C VAL A 139 8.91 -3.68 -16.10
N VAL A 140 9.83 -4.55 -15.73
CA VAL A 140 10.35 -5.60 -16.64
C VAL A 140 9.22 -6.51 -17.12
N ALA A 141 8.37 -6.95 -16.20
CA ALA A 141 7.24 -7.81 -16.52
C ALA A 141 6.20 -7.11 -17.41
N ALA A 142 5.93 -5.82 -17.19
CA ALA A 142 5.03 -5.02 -18.02
C ALA A 142 5.57 -4.85 -19.45
N VAL A 143 6.88 -4.62 -19.63
CA VAL A 143 7.51 -4.53 -20.95
C VAL A 143 7.40 -5.86 -21.71
N ILE A 144 7.65 -6.99 -21.05
CA ILE A 144 7.51 -8.32 -21.66
C ILE A 144 6.04 -8.58 -22.05
N ALA A 145 5.10 -8.25 -21.16
CA ALA A 145 3.67 -8.40 -21.45
C ALA A 145 3.19 -7.47 -22.59
N ALA A 146 3.70 -6.24 -22.64
CA ALA A 146 3.37 -5.27 -23.69
C ALA A 146 3.82 -5.75 -25.07
N SER A 147 5.01 -6.34 -25.16
CA SER A 147 5.52 -6.89 -26.43
C SER A 147 4.64 -8.03 -26.96
N SER A 148 4.08 -8.88 -26.07
CA SER A 148 3.15 -9.96 -26.44
C SER A 148 1.81 -9.45 -26.98
N LYS A 149 1.43 -8.22 -26.68
CA LYS A 149 0.19 -7.54 -27.12
C LYS A 149 0.42 -6.57 -28.28
N GLY A 150 1.67 -6.41 -28.74
CA GLY A 150 2.02 -5.45 -29.78
C GLY A 150 1.87 -3.98 -29.34
N VAL A 151 1.90 -3.71 -28.03
CA VAL A 151 1.84 -2.35 -27.50
C VAL A 151 3.22 -1.70 -27.69
N PRO A 152 3.31 -0.54 -28.37
CA PRO A 152 4.58 0.16 -28.55
C PRO A 152 5.05 0.74 -27.21
N VAL A 153 6.23 0.33 -26.76
CA VAL A 153 6.81 0.74 -25.46
C VAL A 153 7.81 1.91 -25.57
N HIS A 154 8.05 2.45 -26.77
CA HIS A 154 9.02 3.51 -26.98
C HIS A 154 8.68 4.78 -26.19
N GLU A 155 7.39 5.12 -26.04
CA GLU A 155 6.93 6.25 -25.23
C GLU A 155 7.25 6.05 -23.75
N TRP A 156 7.31 4.81 -23.25
CA TRP A 156 7.65 4.52 -21.87
C TRP A 156 9.11 4.86 -21.53
N ALA A 157 10.00 4.76 -22.54
CA ALA A 157 11.42 5.11 -22.42
C ALA A 157 11.68 6.60 -22.68
N SER A 158 10.67 7.39 -23.04
CA SER A 158 10.80 8.84 -23.17
C SER A 158 11.03 9.51 -21.80
N ALA A 159 11.56 10.73 -21.79
CA ALA A 159 11.77 11.49 -20.55
C ALA A 159 10.46 11.67 -19.77
N SER A 160 9.35 11.91 -20.46
CA SER A 160 8.02 12.01 -19.87
C SER A 160 7.53 10.66 -19.31
N GLY A 161 7.78 9.55 -20.02
CA GLY A 161 7.41 8.21 -19.59
C GLY A 161 8.16 7.76 -18.34
N ILE A 162 9.47 7.98 -18.31
CA ILE A 162 10.30 7.70 -17.13
C ILE A 162 9.86 8.57 -15.96
N GLY A 163 9.59 9.86 -16.18
CA GLY A 163 9.08 10.76 -15.15
C GLY A 163 7.74 10.29 -14.57
N ALA A 164 6.80 9.89 -15.43
CA ALA A 164 5.51 9.34 -15.02
C ALA A 164 5.67 8.04 -14.22
N ALA A 165 6.54 7.13 -14.63
CA ALA A 165 6.80 5.88 -13.94
C ALA A 165 7.43 6.11 -12.55
N LEU A 166 8.40 7.01 -12.44
CA LEU A 166 9.01 7.38 -11.14
C LEU A 166 7.98 8.03 -10.21
N GLY A 167 7.11 8.89 -10.75
CA GLY A 167 5.99 9.46 -10.02
C GLY A 167 5.06 8.38 -9.47
N ALA A 168 4.65 7.43 -10.31
CA ALA A 168 3.80 6.32 -9.91
C ALA A 168 4.45 5.43 -8.82
N VAL A 169 5.75 5.18 -8.90
CA VAL A 169 6.47 4.45 -7.83
C VAL A 169 6.45 5.23 -6.53
N ALA A 170 6.68 6.54 -6.55
CA ALA A 170 6.64 7.39 -5.36
C ALA A 170 5.23 7.40 -4.74
N GLU A 171 4.19 7.56 -5.55
CA GLU A 171 2.79 7.52 -5.15
C GLU A 171 2.41 6.17 -4.54
N LEU A 172 2.86 5.06 -5.16
CA LEU A 172 2.64 3.71 -4.67
C LEU A 172 3.32 3.49 -3.30
N VAL A 173 4.55 3.99 -3.11
CA VAL A 173 5.25 3.94 -1.82
C VAL A 173 4.47 4.72 -0.77
N VAL A 174 4.06 5.96 -1.05
CA VAL A 174 3.32 6.78 -0.07
C VAL A 174 1.97 6.15 0.26
N ALA A 175 1.24 5.64 -0.73
CA ALA A 175 -0.02 4.96 -0.51
C ALA A 175 0.13 3.70 0.36
N THR A 176 1.14 2.88 0.09
CA THR A 176 1.40 1.67 0.89
C THR A 176 1.84 1.98 2.31
N LEU A 177 2.59 3.07 2.53
CA LEU A 177 2.90 3.57 3.87
C LEU A 177 1.64 4.02 4.62
N GLY A 178 0.71 4.69 3.96
CA GLY A 178 -0.60 5.03 4.53
C GLY A 178 -1.38 3.79 4.98
N TRP A 179 -1.43 2.75 4.15
CA TRP A 179 -2.00 1.46 4.52
C TRP A 179 -1.27 0.82 5.70
N GLY A 180 0.07 0.94 5.76
CA GLY A 180 0.88 0.49 6.88
C GLY A 180 0.54 1.21 8.19
N VAL A 181 0.29 2.52 8.16
CA VAL A 181 -0.17 3.29 9.34
C VAL A 181 -1.52 2.79 9.83
N LEU A 182 -2.48 2.52 8.95
CA LEU A 182 -3.77 1.93 9.32
C LEU A 182 -3.56 0.56 9.99
N GLY A 183 -2.73 -0.30 9.42
CA GLY A 183 -2.41 -1.61 9.98
C GLY A 183 -1.76 -1.52 11.37
N ALA A 184 -0.81 -0.61 11.56
CA ALA A 184 -0.18 -0.36 12.85
C ALA A 184 -1.17 0.14 13.91
N THR A 185 -2.07 1.04 13.52
CA THR A 185 -3.12 1.57 14.41
C THR A 185 -4.06 0.46 14.88
N LEU A 186 -4.53 -0.39 13.95
CA LEU A 186 -5.36 -1.55 14.27
C LEU A 186 -4.63 -2.54 15.19
N ALA A 187 -3.35 -2.79 14.93
CA ALA A 187 -2.52 -3.68 15.74
C ALA A 187 -2.43 -3.22 17.20
N ILE A 188 -2.23 -1.93 17.41
CA ILE A 188 -2.11 -1.33 18.75
C ILE A 188 -3.48 -1.29 19.44
N ALA A 189 -4.55 -1.04 18.68
CA ALA A 189 -5.92 -1.01 19.21
C ALA A 189 -6.35 -2.39 19.71
N PHE A 190 -6.18 -3.43 18.90
CA PHE A 190 -6.68 -4.79 19.17
C PHE A 190 -5.68 -5.71 19.85
N ARG A 191 -4.37 -5.44 19.77
CA ARG A 191 -3.28 -6.25 20.37
C ARG A 191 -3.30 -7.75 19.98
N SER A 192 -4.07 -8.10 18.98
CA SER A 192 -4.21 -9.45 18.44
C SER A 192 -3.94 -9.43 16.93
N PRO A 193 -2.98 -10.22 16.42
CA PRO A 193 -2.67 -10.26 15.00
C PRO A 193 -3.88 -10.63 14.14
N VAL A 194 -4.62 -11.66 14.58
CA VAL A 194 -5.78 -12.17 13.82
C VAL A 194 -6.87 -11.11 13.75
N VAL A 195 -7.24 -10.52 14.88
CA VAL A 195 -8.31 -9.51 14.94
C VAL A 195 -7.93 -8.27 14.14
N ALA A 196 -6.70 -7.77 14.29
CA ALA A 196 -6.24 -6.58 13.56
C ALA A 196 -6.25 -6.79 12.04
N VAL A 197 -5.81 -7.95 11.57
CA VAL A 197 -5.81 -8.27 10.13
C VAL A 197 -7.24 -8.44 9.61
N VAL A 198 -8.09 -9.21 10.31
CA VAL A 198 -9.47 -9.46 9.87
C VAL A 198 -10.28 -8.17 9.83
N VAL A 199 -10.22 -7.35 10.88
CA VAL A 199 -10.91 -6.05 10.92
C VAL A 199 -10.40 -5.14 9.80
N GLY A 200 -9.10 -5.09 9.56
CA GLY A 200 -8.52 -4.30 8.49
C GLY A 200 -8.99 -4.73 7.10
N VAL A 201 -9.00 -6.03 6.81
CA VAL A 201 -9.45 -6.58 5.52
C VAL A 201 -10.95 -6.35 5.31
N VAL A 202 -11.78 -6.62 6.34
CA VAL A 202 -13.23 -6.37 6.30
C VAL A 202 -13.52 -4.88 6.11
N TYR A 203 -12.77 -4.01 6.75
CA TYR A 203 -12.89 -2.57 6.54
C TYR A 203 -12.54 -2.18 5.11
N ALA A 204 -11.37 -2.59 4.62
CA ALA A 204 -10.81 -2.12 3.35
C ALA A 204 -11.56 -2.61 2.11
N LEU A 205 -12.07 -3.85 2.13
CA LEU A 205 -12.68 -4.46 0.95
C LEU A 205 -14.21 -4.35 0.95
N PRO A 206 -14.99 -5.04 1.82
CA PRO A 206 -16.44 -4.95 1.74
C PRO A 206 -16.99 -3.65 2.33
N LEU A 207 -16.52 -3.23 3.51
CA LEU A 207 -17.17 -2.12 4.22
C LEU A 207 -17.07 -0.79 3.47
N GLU A 208 -15.88 -0.42 2.99
CA GLU A 208 -15.71 0.79 2.18
C GLU A 208 -16.49 0.74 0.86
N SER A 209 -16.60 -0.45 0.27
CA SER A 209 -17.36 -0.63 -0.97
C SER A 209 -18.86 -0.45 -0.72
N ILE A 210 -19.38 -1.00 0.36
CA ILE A 210 -20.78 -0.85 0.78
C ILE A 210 -21.09 0.62 1.09
N ILE A 211 -20.30 1.27 1.94
CA ILE A 211 -20.49 2.69 2.29
C ILE A 211 -20.49 3.58 1.04
N SER A 212 -19.56 3.33 0.11
CA SER A 212 -19.49 4.08 -1.15
C SER A 212 -20.67 3.85 -2.06
N ALA A 213 -21.31 2.67 -2.02
CA ALA A 213 -22.51 2.37 -2.78
C ALA A 213 -23.73 3.12 -2.25
N PHE A 214 -23.84 3.30 -0.91
CA PHE A 214 -24.92 4.05 -0.30
C PHE A 214 -24.75 5.57 -0.39
N SER A 215 -23.52 6.08 -0.33
CA SER A 215 -23.23 7.51 -0.34
C SER A 215 -21.89 7.84 -0.99
N ASN A 216 -21.96 8.39 -2.20
CA ASN A 216 -20.78 8.89 -2.90
C ASN A 216 -20.11 10.05 -2.13
N SER A 217 -20.87 10.86 -1.42
CA SER A 217 -20.33 11.99 -0.64
C SER A 217 -19.47 11.52 0.53
N VAL A 218 -19.89 10.48 1.23
CA VAL A 218 -19.11 9.86 2.31
C VAL A 218 -17.99 9.00 1.73
N GLY A 219 -18.29 8.24 0.67
CA GLY A 219 -17.34 7.33 0.05
C GLY A 219 -16.01 7.96 -0.36
N ARG A 220 -16.04 9.21 -0.83
CA ARG A 220 -14.82 9.94 -1.25
C ARG A 220 -13.85 10.27 -0.12
N TRP A 221 -14.31 10.30 1.15
CA TRP A 221 -13.48 10.59 2.31
C TRP A 221 -12.93 9.34 2.99
N LEU A 222 -13.31 8.15 2.55
CA LEU A 222 -12.84 6.90 3.14
C LEU A 222 -11.34 6.72 2.90
N PRO A 223 -10.56 6.37 3.94
CA PRO A 223 -9.11 6.21 3.85
C PRO A 223 -8.64 5.30 2.71
N GLY A 224 -9.25 4.14 2.50
CA GLY A 224 -8.84 3.23 1.43
C GLY A 224 -9.14 3.77 0.04
N LYS A 225 -10.24 4.53 -0.14
CA LYS A 225 -10.54 5.20 -1.41
C LYS A 225 -9.53 6.31 -1.73
N LEU A 226 -9.13 7.08 -0.71
CA LEU A 226 -8.12 8.12 -0.85
C LEU A 226 -6.72 7.52 -1.10
N LEU A 227 -6.37 6.43 -0.42
CA LEU A 227 -5.12 5.70 -0.66
C LEU A 227 -5.08 5.08 -2.06
N ALA A 228 -6.22 4.56 -2.55
CA ALA A 228 -6.33 4.09 -3.93
C ALA A 228 -6.22 5.24 -4.95
N ALA A 229 -6.78 6.42 -4.65
CA ALA A 229 -6.62 7.60 -5.48
C ALA A 229 -5.15 8.07 -5.49
N LEU A 230 -4.49 8.07 -4.34
CA LEU A 230 -3.08 8.42 -4.22
C LEU A 230 -2.19 7.47 -5.04
N ALA A 231 -2.39 6.16 -4.92
CA ALA A 231 -1.64 5.17 -5.69
C ALA A 231 -1.84 5.26 -7.20
N ALA A 232 -2.94 5.89 -7.64
CA ALA A 232 -3.28 6.08 -9.05
C ALA A 232 -2.90 7.46 -9.61
N GLY A 233 -2.13 8.26 -8.87
CA GLY A 233 -1.79 9.64 -9.28
C GLY A 233 -2.99 10.59 -9.31
N GLY A 234 -4.04 10.25 -8.60
CA GLY A 234 -5.36 10.90 -8.66
C GLY A 234 -6.37 10.11 -9.51
N ASN A 235 -7.64 10.25 -9.20
CA ASN A 235 -8.74 9.64 -9.94
C ASN A 235 -10.04 10.47 -9.84
N SER A 236 -11.16 9.93 -10.33
CA SER A 236 -12.48 10.58 -10.22
C SER A 236 -12.96 10.78 -8.77
N THR A 237 -12.36 10.11 -7.79
CA THR A 237 -12.71 10.25 -6.37
C THR A 237 -12.03 11.46 -5.74
N ALA A 238 -10.73 11.63 -6.01
CA ALA A 238 -9.93 12.74 -5.49
C ALA A 238 -8.74 13.03 -6.42
N SER A 239 -8.36 14.31 -6.53
CA SER A 239 -7.10 14.70 -7.15
C SER A 239 -5.92 14.23 -6.29
N LEU A 240 -4.74 14.09 -6.89
CA LEU A 240 -3.52 13.69 -6.19
C LEU A 240 -3.24 14.61 -4.98
N THR A 241 -3.36 15.93 -5.17
CA THR A 241 -3.14 16.91 -4.10
C THR A 241 -4.13 16.77 -2.96
N ALA A 242 -5.43 16.63 -3.26
CA ALA A 242 -6.46 16.45 -2.24
C ALA A 242 -6.27 15.14 -1.47
N ALA A 243 -5.98 14.05 -2.18
CA ALA A 243 -5.70 12.75 -1.56
C ALA A 243 -4.47 12.82 -0.64
N SER A 244 -3.38 13.44 -1.10
CA SER A 244 -2.13 13.58 -0.33
C SER A 244 -2.33 14.35 0.97
N TRP A 245 -3.01 15.50 0.92
CA TRP A 245 -3.29 16.31 2.11
C TRP A 245 -4.17 15.58 3.11
N THR A 246 -5.27 14.97 2.63
CA THR A 246 -6.21 14.28 3.51
C THR A 246 -5.58 13.04 4.15
N ILE A 247 -4.82 12.25 3.38
CA ILE A 247 -4.11 11.08 3.92
C ILE A 247 -3.02 11.48 4.91
N SER A 248 -2.31 12.58 4.65
CA SER A 248 -1.31 13.10 5.60
C SER A 248 -1.96 13.47 6.94
N LEU A 249 -3.12 14.13 6.91
CA LEU A 249 -3.88 14.45 8.12
C LEU A 249 -4.35 13.17 8.84
N TYR A 250 -4.90 12.20 8.11
CA TYR A 250 -5.32 10.93 8.68
C TYR A 250 -4.14 10.16 9.30
N ALA A 251 -2.98 10.18 8.65
CA ALA A 251 -1.78 9.53 9.17
C ALA A 251 -1.29 10.19 10.48
N ILE A 252 -1.31 11.53 10.55
CA ILE A 252 -0.95 12.26 11.77
C ILE A 252 -1.91 11.90 12.92
N VAL A 253 -3.21 11.91 12.66
CA VAL A 253 -4.23 11.56 13.66
C VAL A 253 -4.08 10.09 14.09
N ALA A 254 -3.91 9.17 13.14
CA ALA A 254 -3.76 7.75 13.42
C ALA A 254 -2.48 7.44 14.22
N ILE A 255 -1.35 8.06 13.87
CA ILE A 255 -0.10 7.90 14.61
C ILE A 255 -0.23 8.51 16.00
N GLY A 256 -0.82 9.69 16.14
CA GLY A 256 -1.10 10.32 17.43
C GLY A 256 -1.96 9.43 18.32
N PHE A 257 -3.05 8.89 17.78
CA PHE A 257 -3.91 7.95 18.47
C PHE A 257 -3.18 6.65 18.85
N ALA A 258 -2.38 6.08 17.95
CA ALA A 258 -1.58 4.90 18.22
C ALA A 258 -0.56 5.15 19.35
N VAL A 259 0.11 6.29 19.34
CA VAL A 259 1.08 6.68 20.39
C VAL A 259 0.37 6.86 21.74
N THR A 260 -0.76 7.54 21.79
CA THR A 260 -1.51 7.74 23.02
C THR A 260 -2.00 6.41 23.60
N LEU A 261 -2.59 5.54 22.79
CA LEU A 261 -3.01 4.21 23.22
C LEU A 261 -1.84 3.35 23.70
N PHE A 262 -0.69 3.44 23.04
CA PHE A 262 0.48 2.67 23.40
C PHE A 262 1.13 3.13 24.71
N THR A 263 1.07 4.43 24.99
CA THR A 263 1.65 5.01 26.20
C THR A 263 0.72 4.92 27.40
N SER A 264 -0.60 5.03 27.21
CA SER A 264 -1.60 5.05 28.28
C SER A 264 -2.01 3.66 28.78
N ARG A 265 -1.92 2.63 27.92
CA ARG A 265 -2.32 1.27 28.30
C ARG A 265 -1.14 0.47 28.82
N ASP A 266 -1.34 -0.23 29.93
CA ASP A 266 -0.34 -1.16 30.44
C ASP A 266 -0.14 -2.35 29.49
N VAL A 267 1.11 -2.78 29.41
CA VAL A 267 1.44 -4.02 28.71
C VAL A 267 1.06 -5.16 29.65
N PRO A 268 0.12 -6.05 29.26
CA PRO A 268 -0.29 -7.15 30.13
C PRO A 268 0.91 -8.01 30.52
N VAL A 269 0.90 -8.42 31.80
CA VAL A 269 1.93 -9.26 32.43
C VAL A 269 1.86 -10.67 31.87
#